data_d8defda22689549d6caa5ae14b40ba81
#
_entry.id   d8defda22689549d6caa5ae14b40ba81
#
_cell.length_a   1.000
_cell.length_b   1.000
_cell.length_c   1.000
_cell.angle_alpha   90.00
_cell.angle_beta   90.00
_cell.angle_gamma   90.00
#
_symmetry.space_group_name_H-M   'P 1'
#
loop_
_entity.id
_entity.type
_entity.pdbx_description
1 polymer ?
#
loop_
_entity_poly.entity_id
_entity_poly.type
_entity_poly.pdbx_seq_one_letter_code
_entity_poly.pdbx_strand_id
1 'polypeptide(L)'
;MKITNIIEETKSISSNIKNAYIDFSKMTISVVAVCSNVLRNGKPLIGYGFNSNGRYGQGHLIRERFVPRLLEANTNEILNDEGTNFDPIKMWNVMMKNEKPGGHGERSVAVGTIDMAIWDLVSKIEDKPLFQMLAERYGNGMPNRKVFVYAAGGYYWPNQGINGLTDEIKKYLDLGYTVVKKKIG
;
A
#
# COMPACT_ATOMS: atom_id res chain seq x y z
N MET A 1 -18.43 -15.89 -4.28
CA MET A 1 -17.06 -15.34 -4.19
C MET A 1 -16.63 -15.35 -2.74
N LYS A 2 -15.35 -15.66 -2.44
CA LYS A 2 -14.82 -15.65 -1.07
C LYS A 2 -13.31 -15.40 -1.06
N ILE A 3 -12.81 -14.83 0.02
CA ILE A 3 -11.40 -14.84 0.35
C ILE A 3 -11.03 -16.23 0.84
N THR A 4 -9.97 -16.80 0.27
CA THR A 4 -9.50 -18.15 0.63
C THR A 4 -8.36 -18.11 1.64
N ASN A 5 -7.57 -17.04 1.60
CA ASN A 5 -6.48 -16.82 2.54
C ASN A 5 -6.02 -15.35 2.48
N ILE A 6 -5.40 -14.87 3.56
CA ILE A 6 -4.65 -13.61 3.59
C ILE A 6 -3.30 -13.92 4.23
N ILE A 7 -2.24 -13.67 3.47
CA ILE A 7 -0.86 -13.97 3.87
C ILE A 7 -0.14 -12.65 4.12
N GLU A 8 0.52 -12.54 5.24
CA GLU A 8 1.43 -11.44 5.54
C GLU A 8 2.84 -11.97 5.76
N GLU A 9 3.81 -11.31 5.19
CA GLU A 9 5.21 -11.61 5.38
C GLU A 9 6.01 -10.34 5.71
N THR A 10 6.62 -10.30 6.88
CA THR A 10 7.51 -9.22 7.31
C THR A 10 8.94 -9.51 6.89
N LYS A 11 9.57 -8.56 6.19
CA LYS A 11 10.96 -8.67 5.73
C LYS A 11 11.79 -7.48 6.18
N SER A 12 13.05 -7.71 6.49
CA SER A 12 14.02 -6.64 6.73
C SER A 12 14.35 -5.89 5.44
N ILE A 13 14.51 -4.58 5.55
CA ILE A 13 14.95 -3.75 4.43
C ILE A 13 16.47 -3.75 4.39
N SER A 14 17.05 -4.12 3.24
CA SER A 14 18.46 -3.89 2.97
C SER A 14 18.61 -2.50 2.35
N SER A 15 19.09 -1.53 3.12
CA SER A 15 19.21 -0.15 2.67
C SER A 15 20.40 0.54 3.36
N ASN A 16 21.10 1.39 2.62
CA ASN A 16 22.12 2.30 3.16
C ASN A 16 21.58 3.73 3.30
N ILE A 17 20.29 3.92 3.10
CA ILE A 17 19.65 5.24 3.16
C ILE A 17 19.36 5.62 4.61
N LYS A 18 19.66 6.85 4.96
CA LYS A 18 19.27 7.44 6.25
C LYS A 18 18.95 8.93 6.11
N ASN A 19 18.33 9.49 7.12
CA ASN A 19 18.20 10.92 7.32
C ASN A 19 18.69 11.27 8.73
N ALA A 20 18.42 12.47 9.21
CA ALA A 20 18.90 12.93 10.53
C ALA A 20 18.38 12.06 11.70
N TYR A 21 17.23 11.41 11.56
CA TYR A 21 16.57 10.64 12.62
C TYR A 21 16.51 9.15 12.35
N ILE A 22 16.40 8.75 11.08
CA ILE A 22 15.99 7.40 10.70
C ILE A 22 17.10 6.72 9.91
N ASP A 23 17.50 5.55 10.37
CA ASP A 23 18.31 4.61 9.65
C ASP A 23 17.38 3.52 9.06
N PHE A 24 17.16 3.58 7.75
CA PHE A 24 16.26 2.65 7.08
C PHE A 24 16.77 1.22 7.03
N SER A 25 18.09 0.99 7.26
CA SER A 25 18.63 -0.37 7.37
C SER A 25 18.10 -1.14 8.59
N LYS A 26 17.53 -0.44 9.57
CA LYS A 26 16.95 -1.01 10.79
C LYS A 26 15.46 -1.31 10.67
N MET A 27 14.87 -1.07 9.50
CA MET A 27 13.43 -1.19 9.32
C MET A 27 13.04 -2.48 8.62
N THR A 28 11.75 -2.80 8.73
CA THR A 28 11.10 -3.91 8.04
C THR A 28 9.99 -3.40 7.14
N ILE A 29 9.55 -4.20 6.21
CA ILE A 29 8.32 -4.03 5.45
C ILE A 29 7.42 -5.23 5.68
N SER A 30 6.11 -5.04 5.62
CA SER A 30 5.14 -6.13 5.49
C SER A 30 4.59 -6.15 4.08
N VAL A 31 4.53 -7.33 3.50
CA VAL A 31 3.86 -7.59 2.21
C VAL A 31 2.63 -8.44 2.50
N VAL A 32 1.49 -8.05 1.94
CA VAL A 32 0.21 -8.74 2.11
C VAL A 32 -0.27 -9.27 0.77
N ALA A 33 -0.74 -10.51 0.78
CA ALA A 33 -1.42 -11.14 -0.35
C ALA A 33 -2.83 -11.56 0.07
N VAL A 34 -3.87 -10.98 -0.55
CA VAL A 34 -5.27 -11.36 -0.37
C VAL A 34 -5.64 -12.35 -1.48
N CYS A 35 -5.83 -13.62 -1.13
CA CYS A 35 -6.14 -14.69 -2.06
C CYS A 35 -7.65 -14.89 -2.18
N SER A 36 -8.16 -15.00 -3.40
CA SER A 36 -9.56 -15.27 -3.67
C SER A 36 -9.80 -16.63 -4.35
N ASN A 37 -11.05 -17.07 -4.39
CA ASN A 37 -11.45 -18.22 -5.21
C ASN A 37 -11.88 -17.83 -6.64
N VAL A 38 -11.70 -16.57 -7.03
CA VAL A 38 -11.96 -16.11 -8.40
C VAL A 38 -10.81 -16.54 -9.29
N LEU A 39 -11.12 -17.24 -10.38
CA LEU A 39 -10.11 -17.76 -11.31
C LEU A 39 -10.06 -16.91 -12.58
N ARG A 40 -8.83 -16.66 -13.05
CA ARG A 40 -8.57 -16.16 -14.40
C ARG A 40 -7.49 -17.05 -15.03
N ASN A 41 -7.80 -17.60 -16.20
CA ASN A 41 -6.91 -18.55 -16.89
C ASN A 41 -6.49 -19.72 -15.99
N GLY A 42 -7.42 -20.25 -15.19
CA GLY A 42 -7.17 -21.37 -14.29
C GLY A 42 -6.38 -21.05 -13.02
N LYS A 43 -6.01 -19.78 -12.80
CA LYS A 43 -5.23 -19.34 -11.62
C LYS A 43 -6.07 -18.43 -10.74
N PRO A 44 -6.01 -18.57 -9.40
CA PRO A 44 -6.71 -17.67 -8.50
C PRO A 44 -6.18 -16.23 -8.63
N LEU A 45 -7.08 -15.25 -8.59
CA LEU A 45 -6.71 -13.85 -8.51
C LEU A 45 -6.27 -13.53 -7.09
N ILE A 46 -5.15 -12.83 -7.00
CA ILE A 46 -4.53 -12.41 -5.75
C ILE A 46 -4.25 -10.92 -5.81
N GLY A 47 -4.68 -10.19 -4.78
CA GLY A 47 -4.33 -8.80 -4.59
C GLY A 47 -3.13 -8.65 -3.68
N TYR A 48 -2.27 -7.67 -3.96
CA TYR A 48 -1.04 -7.40 -3.22
C TYR A 48 -1.03 -5.99 -2.66
N GLY A 49 -0.54 -5.87 -1.43
CA GLY A 49 -0.27 -4.60 -0.78
C GLY A 49 1.02 -4.68 0.02
N PHE A 50 1.62 -3.54 0.29
CA PHE A 50 2.81 -3.46 1.12
C PHE A 50 2.86 -2.12 1.86
N ASN A 51 3.54 -2.07 2.98
CA ASN A 51 3.90 -0.80 3.58
C ASN A 51 5.31 -0.37 3.14
N SER A 52 5.48 0.91 2.97
CA SER A 52 6.80 1.51 2.88
C SER A 52 7.25 1.97 4.27
N ASN A 53 8.51 2.13 4.55
CA ASN A 53 9.03 2.65 5.80
C ASN A 53 8.81 1.75 7.02
N GLY A 54 9.11 0.49 6.90
CA GLY A 54 9.19 -0.53 7.89
C GLY A 54 8.89 -0.14 9.32
N ARG A 55 7.72 -0.55 9.77
CA ARG A 55 7.31 -0.43 11.15
C ARG A 55 7.24 -1.82 11.75
N TYR A 56 7.76 -2.01 12.95
CA TYR A 56 7.96 -3.34 13.52
C TYR A 56 6.68 -4.03 13.98
N GLY A 57 5.63 -3.28 14.30
CA GLY A 57 4.42 -3.81 14.93
C GLY A 57 3.32 -4.24 13.97
N GLN A 58 3.26 -3.71 12.75
CA GLN A 58 2.10 -3.90 11.88
C GLN A 58 1.91 -5.33 11.38
N GLY A 59 2.97 -6.10 11.17
CA GLY A 59 2.85 -7.50 10.73
C GLY A 59 2.06 -8.34 11.73
N HIS A 60 2.31 -8.16 13.01
CA HIS A 60 1.55 -8.80 14.08
C HIS A 60 0.09 -8.34 14.09
N LEU A 61 -0.16 -7.03 13.99
CA LEU A 61 -1.52 -6.50 13.91
C LEU A 61 -2.29 -7.05 12.70
N ILE A 62 -1.63 -7.16 11.56
CA ILE A 62 -2.21 -7.76 10.35
C ILE A 62 -2.64 -9.20 10.63
N ARG A 63 -1.71 -10.06 11.05
CA ARG A 63 -1.95 -11.51 11.20
C ARG A 63 -2.92 -11.84 12.33
N GLU A 64 -2.77 -11.19 13.48
CA GLU A 64 -3.47 -11.62 14.71
C GLU A 64 -4.76 -10.85 14.95
N ARG A 65 -4.93 -9.68 14.30
CA ARG A 65 -6.08 -8.82 14.58
C ARG A 65 -6.99 -8.63 13.37
N PHE A 66 -6.47 -8.26 12.21
CA PHE A 66 -7.29 -7.85 11.07
C PHE A 66 -7.58 -8.99 10.09
N VAL A 67 -6.63 -9.89 9.86
CA VAL A 67 -6.85 -11.06 9.00
C VAL A 67 -7.95 -11.98 9.51
N PRO A 68 -8.02 -12.34 10.82
CA PRO A 68 -9.11 -13.16 11.33
C PRO A 68 -10.47 -12.53 11.09
N ARG A 69 -10.62 -11.22 11.29
CA ARG A 69 -11.89 -10.51 11.07
C ARG A 69 -12.40 -10.64 9.63
N LEU A 70 -11.50 -10.53 8.67
CA LEU A 70 -11.86 -10.66 7.25
C LEU A 70 -12.17 -12.10 6.84
N LEU A 71 -11.46 -13.08 7.40
CA LEU A 71 -11.68 -14.49 7.11
C LEU A 71 -12.96 -15.05 7.76
N GLU A 72 -13.37 -14.48 8.90
CA GLU A 72 -14.57 -14.84 9.65
C GLU A 72 -15.81 -14.04 9.21
N ALA A 73 -15.63 -12.99 8.40
CA ALA A 73 -16.71 -12.13 7.95
C ALA A 73 -17.71 -12.87 7.07
N ASN A 74 -18.99 -12.55 7.25
CA ASN A 74 -20.04 -13.08 6.38
C ASN A 74 -19.92 -12.49 4.97
N THR A 75 -20.43 -13.21 3.99
CA THR A 75 -20.39 -12.83 2.57
C THR A 75 -20.97 -11.44 2.31
N ASN A 76 -22.08 -11.08 2.95
CA ASN A 76 -22.72 -9.77 2.81
C ASN A 76 -21.90 -8.60 3.44
N GLU A 77 -20.98 -8.90 4.34
CA GLU A 77 -20.09 -7.91 4.96
C GLU A 77 -18.85 -7.60 4.10
N ILE A 78 -18.58 -8.39 3.06
CA ILE A 78 -17.36 -8.24 2.23
C ILE A 78 -17.63 -8.13 0.73
N LEU A 79 -18.82 -8.48 0.25
CA LEU A 79 -19.19 -8.34 -1.17
C LEU A 79 -20.01 -7.07 -1.42
N ASN A 80 -19.95 -6.57 -2.66
CA ASN A 80 -20.86 -5.56 -3.15
C ASN A 80 -22.31 -6.08 -3.15
N ASP A 81 -23.29 -5.20 -3.30
CA ASP A 81 -24.68 -5.55 -3.17
C ASP A 81 -25.15 -6.54 -4.26
N GLU A 82 -24.50 -6.51 -5.43
CA GLU A 82 -24.74 -7.44 -6.53
C GLU A 82 -24.07 -8.81 -6.35
N GLY A 83 -23.18 -8.95 -5.38
CA GLY A 83 -22.41 -10.18 -5.13
C GLY A 83 -21.36 -10.51 -6.22
N THR A 84 -21.06 -9.54 -7.10
CA THR A 84 -20.20 -9.74 -8.27
C THR A 84 -18.73 -9.42 -8.02
N ASN A 85 -18.42 -8.68 -6.94
CA ASN A 85 -17.05 -8.35 -6.54
C ASN A 85 -16.96 -8.14 -5.02
N PHE A 86 -15.77 -8.07 -4.48
CA PHE A 86 -15.53 -7.58 -3.12
C PHE A 86 -15.79 -6.08 -3.05
N ASP A 87 -16.26 -5.62 -1.89
CA ASP A 87 -16.45 -4.20 -1.59
C ASP A 87 -15.35 -3.73 -0.62
N PRO A 88 -14.39 -2.91 -1.08
CA PRO A 88 -13.30 -2.45 -0.24
C PRO A 88 -13.77 -1.65 0.98
N ILE A 89 -14.88 -0.89 0.86
CA ILE A 89 -15.41 -0.08 1.96
C ILE A 89 -16.04 -0.98 3.02
N LYS A 90 -16.80 -1.99 2.61
CA LYS A 90 -17.35 -2.99 3.54
C LYS A 90 -16.23 -3.75 4.25
N MET A 91 -15.20 -4.17 3.51
CA MET A 91 -14.04 -4.87 4.09
C MET A 91 -13.25 -3.98 5.05
N TRP A 92 -13.09 -2.68 4.72
CA TRP A 92 -12.50 -1.72 5.64
C TRP A 92 -13.32 -1.61 6.95
N ASN A 93 -14.65 -1.53 6.85
CA ASN A 93 -15.56 -1.51 7.98
C ASN A 93 -15.44 -2.77 8.86
N VAL A 94 -15.28 -3.94 8.25
CA VAL A 94 -15.03 -5.20 8.97
C VAL A 94 -13.72 -5.12 9.77
N MET A 95 -12.63 -4.64 9.15
CA MET A 95 -11.36 -4.46 9.86
C MET A 95 -11.47 -3.47 11.02
N MET A 96 -12.23 -2.39 10.84
CA MET A 96 -12.36 -1.32 11.84
C MET A 96 -13.45 -1.55 12.88
N LYS A 97 -14.19 -2.65 12.80
CA LYS A 97 -15.23 -3.03 13.79
C LYS A 97 -14.62 -3.10 15.19
N ASN A 98 -15.26 -2.41 16.15
CA ASN A 98 -14.82 -2.32 17.54
C ASN A 98 -13.43 -1.64 17.74
N GLU A 99 -12.98 -0.87 16.78
CA GLU A 99 -11.80 -0.02 16.96
C GLU A 99 -12.20 1.33 17.57
N LYS A 100 -11.39 1.82 18.51
CA LYS A 100 -11.56 3.20 18.99
C LYS A 100 -11.29 4.20 17.90
N PRO A 101 -12.07 5.28 17.78
CA PRO A 101 -11.75 6.39 16.88
C PRO A 101 -10.37 6.97 17.14
N GLY A 102 -9.78 7.57 16.12
CA GLY A 102 -8.49 8.27 16.20
C GLY A 102 -7.36 7.58 15.43
N GLY A 103 -6.29 8.34 15.24
CA GLY A 103 -5.11 7.90 14.52
C GLY A 103 -4.15 7.11 15.42
N HIS A 104 -4.23 5.83 15.37
CA HIS A 104 -3.29 4.92 16.02
C HIS A 104 -2.27 4.45 14.98
N GLY A 105 -1.09 5.04 14.94
CA GLY A 105 -0.09 4.88 13.88
C GLY A 105 0.08 3.47 13.32
N GLU A 106 0.47 2.50 14.13
CA GLU A 106 0.69 1.12 13.66
C GLU A 106 -0.59 0.46 13.15
N ARG A 107 -1.73 0.72 13.79
CA ARG A 107 -3.03 0.24 13.34
C ARG A 107 -3.38 0.75 11.95
N SER A 108 -3.24 2.04 11.73
CA SER A 108 -3.56 2.67 10.44
C SER A 108 -2.66 2.13 9.33
N VAL A 109 -1.38 1.90 9.59
CA VAL A 109 -0.47 1.28 8.63
C VAL A 109 -0.86 -0.17 8.33
N ALA A 110 -1.21 -0.96 9.35
CA ALA A 110 -1.64 -2.35 9.17
C ALA A 110 -2.91 -2.46 8.32
N VAL A 111 -3.95 -1.69 8.67
CA VAL A 111 -5.21 -1.64 7.90
C VAL A 111 -4.97 -1.16 6.47
N GLY A 112 -4.22 -0.07 6.27
CA GLY A 112 -3.92 0.46 4.95
C GLY A 112 -3.13 -0.51 4.06
N THR A 113 -2.28 -1.36 4.65
CA THR A 113 -1.54 -2.39 3.90
C THR A 113 -2.48 -3.47 3.35
N ILE A 114 -3.45 -3.92 4.16
CA ILE A 114 -4.47 -4.87 3.73
C ILE A 114 -5.42 -4.20 2.71
N ASP A 115 -5.83 -2.97 2.96
CA ASP A 115 -6.72 -2.21 2.09
C ASP A 115 -6.16 -2.06 0.68
N MET A 116 -4.87 -1.73 0.54
CA MET A 116 -4.19 -1.73 -0.76
C MET A 116 -4.31 -3.08 -1.48
N ALA A 117 -4.10 -4.19 -0.76
CA ALA A 117 -4.22 -5.52 -1.34
C ALA A 117 -5.66 -5.84 -1.78
N ILE A 118 -6.66 -5.37 -1.01
CA ILE A 118 -8.08 -5.52 -1.37
C ILE A 118 -8.39 -4.72 -2.64
N TRP A 119 -7.99 -3.46 -2.73
CA TRP A 119 -8.21 -2.64 -3.92
C TRP A 119 -7.53 -3.21 -5.16
N ASP A 120 -6.31 -3.76 -5.02
CA ASP A 120 -5.61 -4.44 -6.10
C ASP A 120 -6.36 -5.70 -6.56
N LEU A 121 -6.90 -6.50 -5.63
CA LEU A 121 -7.72 -7.66 -5.95
C LEU A 121 -9.01 -7.27 -6.68
N VAL A 122 -9.73 -6.28 -6.16
CA VAL A 122 -11.00 -5.80 -6.74
C VAL A 122 -10.79 -5.29 -8.16
N SER A 123 -9.73 -4.52 -8.40
CA SER A 123 -9.41 -4.01 -9.74
C SER A 123 -9.05 -5.15 -10.71
N LYS A 124 -8.33 -6.17 -10.23
CA LYS A 124 -8.02 -7.37 -11.00
C LYS A 124 -9.28 -8.16 -11.35
N ILE A 125 -10.24 -8.29 -10.44
CA ILE A 125 -11.52 -8.98 -10.71
C ILE A 125 -12.31 -8.24 -11.80
N GLU A 126 -12.33 -6.91 -11.81
CA GLU A 126 -12.96 -6.09 -12.85
C GLU A 126 -12.17 -6.02 -14.17
N ASP A 127 -10.96 -6.58 -14.20
CA ASP A 127 -10.04 -6.48 -15.33
C ASP A 127 -9.70 -5.03 -15.73
N LYS A 128 -9.57 -4.17 -14.75
CA LYS A 128 -9.27 -2.74 -14.92
C LYS A 128 -8.07 -2.32 -14.09
N PRO A 129 -7.22 -1.42 -14.59
CA PRO A 129 -6.24 -0.76 -13.74
C PRO A 129 -6.92 0.00 -12.60
N LEU A 130 -6.35 -0.04 -11.40
CA LEU A 130 -6.94 0.58 -10.21
C LEU A 130 -7.23 2.08 -10.43
N PHE A 131 -6.34 2.83 -11.06
CA PHE A 131 -6.54 4.26 -11.32
C PHE A 131 -7.77 4.55 -12.18
N GLN A 132 -8.07 3.68 -13.14
CA GLN A 132 -9.25 3.81 -13.99
C GLN A 132 -10.52 3.50 -13.20
N MET A 133 -10.51 2.41 -12.45
CA MET A 133 -11.65 2.04 -11.59
C MET A 133 -11.98 3.13 -10.56
N LEU A 134 -10.95 3.74 -9.94
CA LEU A 134 -11.16 4.85 -9.01
C LEU A 134 -11.73 6.09 -9.69
N ALA A 135 -11.29 6.43 -10.90
CA ALA A 135 -11.84 7.54 -11.67
C ALA A 135 -13.31 7.31 -12.05
N GLU A 136 -13.68 6.08 -12.39
CA GLU A 136 -15.05 5.70 -12.71
C GLU A 136 -15.96 5.74 -11.47
N ARG A 137 -15.48 5.28 -10.31
CA ARG A 137 -16.29 5.19 -9.09
C ARG A 137 -16.40 6.52 -8.32
N TYR A 138 -15.33 7.30 -8.28
CA TYR A 138 -15.22 8.47 -7.40
C TYR A 138 -14.87 9.77 -8.12
N GLY A 139 -14.66 9.73 -9.41
CA GLY A 139 -14.34 10.87 -10.26
C GLY A 139 -15.43 11.15 -11.29
N ASN A 140 -15.01 11.69 -12.41
CA ASN A 140 -15.85 11.99 -13.57
C ASN A 140 -15.83 10.90 -14.66
N GLY A 141 -15.32 9.72 -14.36
CA GLY A 141 -15.18 8.59 -15.29
C GLY A 141 -13.88 8.61 -16.10
N MET A 142 -13.15 9.70 -16.12
CA MET A 142 -11.90 9.82 -16.89
C MET A 142 -10.71 10.08 -15.95
N PRO A 143 -9.72 9.18 -15.92
CA PRO A 143 -8.52 9.40 -15.11
C PRO A 143 -7.63 10.48 -15.72
N ASN A 144 -7.04 11.30 -14.85
CA ASN A 144 -5.98 12.23 -15.27
C ASN A 144 -4.75 11.43 -15.72
N ARG A 145 -4.40 11.56 -17.00
CA ARG A 145 -3.22 10.90 -17.56
C ARG A 145 -1.90 11.59 -17.21
N LYS A 146 -1.98 12.84 -16.76
CA LYS A 146 -0.82 13.62 -16.34
C LYS A 146 -1.10 14.23 -15.00
N VAL A 147 -0.19 14.01 -14.05
CA VAL A 147 -0.21 14.61 -12.72
C VAL A 147 1.10 15.35 -12.48
N PHE A 148 1.02 16.46 -11.76
CA PHE A 148 2.22 17.16 -11.32
C PHE A 148 3.00 16.29 -10.35
N VAL A 149 4.32 16.19 -10.56
CA VAL A 149 5.24 15.45 -9.68
C VAL A 149 6.48 16.27 -9.40
N TYR A 150 7.11 16.00 -8.27
CA TYR A 150 8.44 16.50 -7.94
C TYR A 150 9.40 15.34 -7.69
N ALA A 151 10.68 15.54 -7.95
CA ALA A 151 11.71 14.57 -7.58
C ALA A 151 11.99 14.65 -6.08
N ALA A 152 11.92 13.54 -5.37
CA ALA A 152 12.20 13.46 -3.94
C ALA A 152 13.54 12.76 -3.70
N GLY A 153 14.49 13.47 -3.05
CA GLY A 153 15.81 12.95 -2.75
C GLY A 153 16.45 13.66 -1.55
N GLY A 154 17.76 13.74 -1.58
CA GLY A 154 18.55 14.37 -0.52
C GLY A 154 18.66 13.50 0.72
N TYR A 155 18.63 12.19 0.57
CA TYR A 155 18.97 11.26 1.63
C TYR A 155 20.48 11.28 1.90
N TYR A 156 20.86 10.94 3.12
CA TYR A 156 22.25 10.90 3.53
C TYR A 156 22.88 9.56 3.14
N TRP A 157 23.59 9.58 2.04
CA TRP A 157 24.37 8.44 1.57
C TRP A 157 25.77 8.45 2.16
N PRO A 158 26.34 7.32 2.56
CA PRO A 158 27.72 7.26 2.99
C PRO A 158 28.66 7.86 1.94
N ASN A 159 29.58 8.73 2.41
CA ASN A 159 30.68 9.30 1.60
C ASN A 159 30.28 10.26 0.45
N GLN A 160 29.05 10.72 0.36
CA GLN A 160 28.63 11.60 -0.74
C GLN A 160 28.74 13.10 -0.43
N GLY A 161 28.49 13.51 0.80
CA GLY A 161 28.55 14.92 1.21
C GLY A 161 27.71 15.86 0.33
N ILE A 162 28.14 17.15 0.30
CA ILE A 162 27.43 18.18 -0.51
C ILE A 162 27.56 17.93 -2.01
N ASN A 163 28.71 17.42 -2.46
CA ASN A 163 28.90 17.15 -3.89
C ASN A 163 27.95 16.09 -4.41
N GLY A 164 27.77 14.99 -3.68
CA GLY A 164 26.80 13.96 -4.04
C GLY A 164 25.36 14.48 -4.09
N LEU A 165 24.97 15.35 -3.14
CA LEU A 165 23.67 16.01 -3.18
C LEU A 165 23.51 16.92 -4.39
N THR A 166 24.55 17.67 -4.74
CA THR A 166 24.54 18.55 -5.92
C THR A 166 24.36 17.75 -7.21
N ASP A 167 25.08 16.65 -7.33
CA ASP A 167 25.02 15.78 -8.50
C ASP A 167 23.64 15.08 -8.62
N GLU A 168 23.06 14.67 -7.49
CA GLU A 168 21.69 14.13 -7.45
C GLU A 168 20.67 15.16 -7.96
N ILE A 169 20.76 16.42 -7.50
CA ILE A 169 19.86 17.49 -7.94
C ILE A 169 20.03 17.78 -9.44
N LYS A 170 21.26 17.90 -9.93
CA LYS A 170 21.52 18.09 -11.35
C LYS A 170 20.90 16.99 -12.19
N LYS A 171 21.07 15.73 -11.78
CA LYS A 171 20.45 14.58 -12.44
C LYS A 171 18.93 14.68 -12.51
N TYR A 172 18.26 15.18 -11.47
CA TYR A 172 16.82 15.39 -11.50
C TYR A 172 16.42 16.51 -12.49
N LEU A 173 17.18 17.59 -12.56
CA LEU A 173 16.96 18.65 -13.52
C LEU A 173 17.18 18.16 -14.97
N ASP A 174 18.21 17.36 -15.20
CA ASP A 174 18.50 16.76 -16.52
C ASP A 174 17.38 15.79 -16.97
N LEU A 175 16.69 15.15 -16.01
CA LEU A 175 15.50 14.33 -16.26
C LEU A 175 14.22 15.15 -16.50
N GLY A 176 14.31 16.49 -16.42
CA GLY A 176 13.20 17.40 -16.70
C GLY A 176 12.32 17.74 -15.50
N TYR A 177 12.69 17.36 -14.28
CA TYR A 177 11.98 17.82 -13.09
C TYR A 177 12.24 19.29 -12.84
N THR A 178 11.16 20.05 -12.62
CA THR A 178 11.22 21.50 -12.32
C THR A 178 11.11 21.79 -10.83
N VAL A 179 10.71 20.81 -10.04
CA VAL A 179 10.61 20.90 -8.58
C VAL A 179 11.33 19.70 -7.95
N VAL A 180 12.19 19.98 -6.99
CA VAL A 180 12.96 18.98 -6.25
C VAL A 180 12.71 19.17 -4.75
N LYS A 181 12.37 18.07 -4.07
CA LYS A 181 12.29 18.02 -2.60
C LYS A 181 13.52 17.31 -2.06
N LYS A 182 14.18 17.90 -1.06
CA LYS A 182 15.31 17.29 -0.37
C LYS A 182 15.11 17.23 1.14
N LYS A 183 15.82 16.32 1.79
CA LYS A 183 15.90 16.24 3.26
C LYS A 183 16.84 17.32 3.78
N ILE A 184 16.44 17.96 4.86
CA ILE A 184 17.24 18.91 5.64
C ILE A 184 17.07 18.57 7.11
N GLY A 185 18.11 18.76 7.93
CA GLY A 185 18.12 18.47 9.37
C GLY A 185 19.41 17.91 9.81
#